data_5a78467ca446f312ce8f4808bda3b4ae
#
_entry.id   5a78467ca446f312ce8f4808bda3b4ae
#
_cell.length_a   1.000
_cell.length_b   1.000
_cell.length_c   1.000
_cell.angle_alpha   90.00
_cell.angle_beta   90.00
_cell.angle_gamma   90.00
#
_symmetry.space_group_name_H-M   'P 1'
#
loop_
_entity.id
_entity.type
_entity.pdbx_description
1 polymer ?
#
loop_
_entity_poly.entity_id
_entity_poly.type
_entity_poly.pdbx_seq_one_letter_code
_entity_poly.pdbx_strand_id
1 'polypeptide(L)'
;MDVTLESLERAIDQAKVGNRIGDIGHAIQEYAEVENDFSVIRDFIGHGIGKEMHEDPQVPHYGKAHRGPRIQAGMVFTIEPMIASGNWPMELEDNGWVAKTKDGSNVCQFEHQLIIHEDGPEVITDQRKYSLTQEDMEFINNYKF
;
A
#
# COMPACT_ATOMS: atom_id res chain seq x y z
N MET A 1 2.08 -9.27 10.38
CA MET A 1 1.45 -7.94 10.49
C MET A 1 2.50 -6.84 10.63
N ASP A 2 3.41 -6.95 11.57
CA ASP A 2 4.43 -5.91 11.82
C ASP A 2 5.30 -5.63 10.59
N VAL A 3 5.75 -6.68 9.89
CA VAL A 3 6.52 -6.52 8.64
C VAL A 3 5.74 -5.76 7.57
N THR A 4 4.43 -6.03 7.42
CA THR A 4 3.61 -5.34 6.43
C THR A 4 3.43 -3.85 6.77
N LEU A 5 3.17 -3.55 8.04
CA LEU A 5 3.01 -2.17 8.51
C LEU A 5 4.32 -1.37 8.35
N GLU A 6 5.42 -1.92 8.82
CA GLU A 6 6.74 -1.29 8.67
C GLU A 6 7.13 -1.11 7.20
N SER A 7 6.80 -2.10 6.33
CA SER A 7 7.00 -1.95 4.87
C SER A 7 6.26 -0.76 4.31
N LEU A 8 5.01 -0.56 4.74
CA LEU A 8 4.19 0.59 4.33
C LEU A 8 4.79 1.91 4.83
N GLU A 9 5.21 1.99 6.08
CA GLU A 9 5.80 3.20 6.65
C GLU A 9 7.10 3.59 5.94
N ARG A 10 7.99 2.63 5.68
CA ARG A 10 9.22 2.85 4.90
C ARG A 10 8.94 3.31 3.46
N ALA A 11 7.88 2.78 2.85
CA ALA A 11 7.43 3.18 1.52
C ALA A 11 6.91 4.62 1.49
N ILE A 12 6.14 5.02 2.51
CA ILE A 12 5.63 6.38 2.66
C ILE A 12 6.80 7.37 2.76
N ASP A 13 7.87 7.03 3.48
CA ASP A 13 9.07 7.86 3.59
C ASP A 13 9.77 8.09 2.23
N GLN A 14 9.56 7.19 1.27
CA GLN A 14 10.08 7.37 -0.11
C GLN A 14 9.13 8.17 -1.01
N ALA A 15 7.88 8.38 -0.62
CA ALA A 15 6.85 9.03 -1.43
C ALA A 15 7.00 10.57 -1.39
N LYS A 16 8.11 11.10 -1.90
CA LYS A 16 8.44 12.54 -1.89
C LYS A 16 8.95 13.05 -3.22
N VAL A 17 8.77 14.34 -3.44
CA VAL A 17 9.28 15.02 -4.64
C VAL A 17 10.77 14.76 -4.83
N GLY A 18 11.16 14.43 -6.07
CA GLY A 18 12.54 14.08 -6.43
C GLY A 18 12.81 12.58 -6.50
N ASN A 19 12.12 11.77 -5.72
CA ASN A 19 12.14 10.32 -5.83
C ASN A 19 11.30 9.81 -7.02
N ARG A 20 11.31 8.52 -7.22
CA ARG A 20 10.53 7.83 -8.26
C ARG A 20 9.64 6.77 -7.63
N ILE A 21 8.61 6.36 -8.34
CA ILE A 21 7.70 5.28 -7.90
C ILE A 21 8.48 3.99 -7.56
N GLY A 22 9.55 3.67 -8.31
CA GLY A 22 10.39 2.51 -8.00
C GLY A 22 11.13 2.57 -6.66
N ASP A 23 11.33 3.76 -6.09
CA ASP A 23 11.94 3.90 -4.76
C ASP A 23 10.99 3.40 -3.67
N ILE A 24 9.68 3.60 -3.84
CA ILE A 24 8.61 3.07 -2.99
C ILE A 24 8.64 1.54 -3.00
N GLY A 25 8.55 0.95 -4.20
CA GLY A 25 8.53 -0.52 -4.34
C GLY A 25 9.83 -1.18 -3.86
N HIS A 26 10.97 -0.53 -4.09
CA HIS A 26 12.25 -1.03 -3.60
C HIS A 26 12.30 -1.06 -2.06
N ALA A 27 11.84 -0.02 -1.39
CA ALA A 27 11.84 0.05 0.07
C ALA A 27 10.97 -1.07 0.70
N ILE A 28 9.81 -1.34 0.11
CA ILE A 28 8.95 -2.45 0.53
C ILE A 28 9.66 -3.79 0.34
N GLN A 29 10.16 -4.03 -0.86
CA GLN A 29 10.77 -5.31 -1.22
C GLN A 29 12.03 -5.59 -0.39
N GLU A 30 12.90 -4.61 -0.24
CA GLU A 30 14.13 -4.74 0.55
C GLU A 30 13.80 -5.14 1.98
N TYR A 31 12.85 -4.44 2.61
CA TYR A 31 12.49 -4.75 3.99
C TYR A 31 11.76 -6.09 4.13
N ALA A 32 10.77 -6.37 3.29
CA ALA A 32 9.97 -7.57 3.41
C ALA A 32 10.74 -8.84 2.99
N GLU A 33 11.41 -8.81 1.82
CA GLU A 33 12.02 -10.01 1.23
C GLU A 33 13.46 -10.21 1.71
N VAL A 34 14.29 -9.13 1.80
CA VAL A 34 15.71 -9.27 2.10
C VAL A 34 15.98 -9.25 3.60
N GLU A 35 15.36 -8.32 4.34
CA GLU A 35 15.59 -8.19 5.78
C GLU A 35 14.77 -9.19 6.61
N ASN A 36 13.59 -9.63 6.13
CA ASN A 36 12.63 -10.40 6.94
C ASN A 36 12.19 -11.75 6.36
N ASP A 37 12.63 -12.14 5.16
CA ASP A 37 12.33 -13.45 4.52
C ASP A 37 10.82 -13.72 4.32
N PHE A 38 10.04 -12.66 4.02
CA PHE A 38 8.65 -12.71 3.57
C PHE A 38 8.61 -12.50 2.05
N SER A 39 7.43 -12.61 1.44
CA SER A 39 7.26 -12.36 0.00
C SER A 39 6.28 -11.23 -0.25
N VAL A 40 6.65 -10.30 -1.14
CA VAL A 40 5.76 -9.25 -1.63
C VAL A 40 4.87 -9.83 -2.74
N ILE A 41 3.55 -9.75 -2.58
CA ILE A 41 2.59 -10.10 -3.64
C ILE A 41 2.79 -9.14 -4.82
N ARG A 42 2.81 -9.67 -6.05
CA ARG A 42 3.14 -8.91 -7.27
C ARG A 42 1.95 -8.72 -8.21
N ASP A 43 0.87 -9.47 -7.98
CA ASP A 43 -0.32 -9.45 -8.82
C ASP A 43 -1.21 -8.22 -8.55
N PHE A 44 -1.06 -7.60 -7.38
CA PHE A 44 -1.78 -6.41 -6.95
C PHE A 44 -0.81 -5.29 -6.59
N ILE A 45 -1.12 -4.08 -7.05
CA ILE A 45 -0.26 -2.91 -6.90
C ILE A 45 -1.08 -1.68 -6.52
N GLY A 46 -0.45 -0.69 -5.92
CA GLY A 46 -1.04 0.61 -5.71
C GLY A 46 -1.25 1.38 -7.02
N HIS A 47 -2.00 2.45 -6.95
CA HIS A 47 -2.46 3.19 -8.12
C HIS A 47 -2.68 4.67 -7.82
N GLY A 48 -2.63 5.50 -8.86
CA GLY A 48 -3.09 6.88 -8.80
C GLY A 48 -4.59 6.97 -8.53
N ILE A 49 -5.01 8.06 -7.94
CA ILE A 49 -6.42 8.40 -7.68
C ILE A 49 -6.69 9.80 -8.22
N GLY A 50 -7.82 9.96 -8.93
CA GLY A 50 -8.25 11.24 -9.47
C GLY A 50 -9.73 11.24 -9.77
N LYS A 51 -10.09 11.35 -11.04
CA LYS A 51 -11.50 11.24 -11.46
C LYS A 51 -12.00 9.82 -11.35
N GLU A 52 -11.12 8.86 -11.60
CA GLU A 52 -11.38 7.45 -11.44
C GLU A 52 -10.70 6.93 -10.16
N MET A 53 -11.22 5.80 -9.64
CA MET A 53 -10.61 5.15 -8.49
C MET A 53 -9.20 4.65 -8.81
N HIS A 54 -8.98 4.14 -10.02
CA HIS A 54 -7.71 3.60 -10.47
C HIS A 54 -7.21 4.39 -11.68
N GLU A 55 -6.17 5.18 -11.48
CA GLU A 55 -5.49 5.97 -12.51
C GLU A 55 -3.97 5.75 -12.48
N ASP A 56 -3.26 6.28 -13.47
CA ASP A 56 -1.80 6.40 -13.40
C ASP A 56 -1.38 7.37 -12.28
N PRO A 57 -0.21 7.15 -11.66
CA PRO A 57 0.74 6.09 -11.96
C PRO A 57 0.39 4.75 -11.28
N GLN A 58 0.81 3.65 -11.88
CA GLN A 58 0.91 2.37 -11.18
C GLN A 58 1.99 2.47 -10.10
N VAL A 59 1.74 1.91 -8.92
CA VAL A 59 2.65 1.94 -7.77
C VAL A 59 2.99 0.51 -7.33
N PRO A 60 3.90 -0.19 -8.05
CA PRO A 60 4.33 -1.52 -7.66
C PRO A 60 5.02 -1.52 -6.29
N HIS A 61 4.75 -2.56 -5.51
CA HIS A 61 5.34 -2.74 -4.18
C HIS A 61 6.68 -3.49 -4.21
N TYR A 62 7.28 -3.60 -5.37
CA TYR A 62 8.55 -4.26 -5.63
C TYR A 62 9.28 -3.56 -6.79
N GLY A 63 10.56 -3.84 -6.95
CA GLY A 63 11.34 -3.37 -8.10
C GLY A 63 12.67 -2.73 -7.72
N LYS A 64 13.23 -2.00 -8.68
CA LYS A 64 14.54 -1.36 -8.53
C LYS A 64 14.39 0.10 -8.15
N ALA A 65 15.19 0.55 -7.20
CA ALA A 65 15.30 1.97 -6.86
C ALA A 65 15.65 2.82 -8.11
N HIS A 66 15.24 4.07 -8.08
CA HIS A 66 15.47 5.09 -9.10
C HIS A 66 14.87 4.75 -10.48
N ARG A 67 13.80 3.95 -10.53
CA ARG A 67 13.05 3.59 -11.74
C ARG A 67 11.61 4.09 -11.70
N GLY A 68 10.98 4.09 -12.87
CA GLY A 68 9.59 4.52 -13.03
C GLY A 68 9.39 6.03 -13.06
N PRO A 69 8.13 6.49 -13.04
CA PRO A 69 7.77 7.90 -13.05
C PRO A 69 8.39 8.67 -11.87
N ARG A 70 8.68 9.97 -12.09
CA ARG A 70 9.08 10.87 -11.00
C ARG A 70 7.88 11.23 -10.18
N ILE A 71 8.06 11.23 -8.87
CA ILE A 71 7.06 11.71 -7.92
C ILE A 71 7.05 13.25 -7.98
N GLN A 72 5.87 13.84 -8.10
CA GLN A 72 5.66 15.27 -8.21
C GLN A 72 4.62 15.73 -7.20
N ALA A 73 4.73 16.96 -6.74
CA ALA A 73 3.71 17.57 -5.91
C ALA A 73 2.35 17.62 -6.65
N GLY A 74 1.28 17.40 -5.91
CA GLY A 74 -0.08 17.28 -6.43
C GLY A 74 -0.48 15.87 -6.85
N MET A 75 0.43 14.90 -6.88
CA MET A 75 0.07 13.50 -7.08
C MET A 75 -0.73 12.96 -5.90
N VAL A 76 -1.74 12.15 -6.20
CA VAL A 76 -2.52 11.37 -5.22
C VAL A 76 -2.47 9.91 -5.64
N PHE A 77 -2.06 9.03 -4.74
CA PHE A 77 -1.97 7.60 -5.03
C PHE A 77 -2.05 6.74 -3.77
N THR A 78 -2.27 5.43 -3.94
CA THR A 78 -2.24 4.44 -2.86
C THR A 78 -0.86 3.81 -2.74
N ILE A 79 -0.52 3.41 -1.51
CA ILE A 79 0.53 2.43 -1.20
C ILE A 79 -0.15 1.37 -0.34
N GLU A 80 -0.17 0.13 -0.80
CA GLU A 80 -1.02 -0.94 -0.25
C GLU A 80 -0.32 -2.31 -0.26
N PRO A 81 0.87 -2.45 0.33
CA PRO A 81 1.63 -3.67 0.26
C PRO A 81 0.86 -4.86 0.83
N MET A 82 0.83 -5.94 0.06
CA MET A 82 0.40 -7.26 0.48
C MET A 82 1.61 -8.14 0.70
N ILE A 83 1.81 -8.63 1.92
CA ILE A 83 2.98 -9.42 2.30
C ILE A 83 2.54 -10.81 2.74
N ALA A 84 3.09 -11.83 2.08
CA ALA A 84 2.83 -13.24 2.35
C ALA A 84 3.91 -13.85 3.25
N SER A 85 3.48 -14.74 4.14
CA SER A 85 4.41 -15.52 4.99
C SER A 85 5.08 -16.70 4.28
N GLY A 86 4.69 -16.96 3.03
CA GLY A 86 5.26 -17.96 2.14
C GLY A 86 5.57 -17.34 0.78
N ASN A 87 5.18 -18.02 -0.31
CA ASN A 87 5.45 -17.56 -1.67
C ASN A 87 4.40 -16.54 -2.15
N TRP A 88 4.83 -15.63 -3.02
CA TRP A 88 3.98 -14.56 -3.55
C TRP A 88 2.94 -14.95 -4.60
N PRO A 89 3.08 -16.01 -5.43
CA PRO A 89 2.12 -16.28 -6.49
C PRO A 89 0.70 -16.51 -5.98
N MET A 90 -0.24 -15.80 -6.59
CA MET A 90 -1.66 -15.84 -6.24
C MET A 90 -2.46 -16.69 -7.24
N GLU A 91 -3.63 -17.10 -6.83
CA GLU A 91 -4.69 -17.62 -7.69
C GLU A 91 -6.03 -17.00 -7.34
N LEU A 92 -6.86 -16.73 -8.34
CA LEU A 92 -8.24 -16.30 -8.15
C LEU A 92 -9.14 -17.50 -8.09
N GLU A 93 -10.09 -17.52 -7.16
CA GLU A 93 -11.16 -18.52 -7.14
C GLU A 93 -12.15 -18.30 -8.30
N ASP A 94 -12.96 -19.31 -8.58
CA ASP A 94 -13.95 -19.31 -9.68
C ASP A 94 -14.97 -18.15 -9.58
N ASN A 95 -15.15 -17.58 -8.40
CA ASN A 95 -16.01 -16.40 -8.18
C ASN A 95 -15.38 -15.09 -8.73
N GLY A 96 -14.11 -15.11 -9.14
CA GLY A 96 -13.38 -13.98 -9.71
C GLY A 96 -13.07 -12.84 -8.71
N TRP A 97 -13.33 -13.07 -7.43
CA TRP A 97 -13.16 -12.06 -6.37
C TRP A 97 -12.14 -12.45 -5.30
N VAL A 98 -12.21 -13.67 -4.82
CA VAL A 98 -11.31 -14.16 -3.77
C VAL A 98 -9.97 -14.54 -4.37
N ALA A 99 -8.92 -13.88 -3.90
CA ALA A 99 -7.53 -14.21 -4.21
C ALA A 99 -6.86 -14.86 -3.01
N LYS A 100 -6.10 -15.92 -3.25
CA LYS A 100 -5.34 -16.63 -2.21
C LYS A 100 -3.96 -17.01 -2.74
N THR A 101 -3.00 -17.18 -1.83
CA THR A 101 -1.67 -17.69 -2.22
C THR A 101 -1.77 -19.14 -2.69
N LYS A 102 -1.01 -19.51 -3.71
CA LYS A 102 -1.00 -20.88 -4.26
C LYS A 102 -0.48 -21.92 -3.26
N ASP A 103 0.34 -21.48 -2.30
CA ASP A 103 0.89 -22.35 -1.25
C ASP A 103 0.06 -22.35 0.04
N GLY A 104 -1.05 -21.59 0.09
CA GLY A 104 -1.92 -21.49 1.26
C GLY A 104 -1.34 -20.66 2.41
N SER A 105 -0.26 -19.91 2.18
CA SER A 105 0.33 -19.05 3.20
C SER A 105 -0.57 -17.84 3.51
N ASN A 106 -0.44 -17.31 4.74
CA ASN A 106 -1.18 -16.15 5.16
C ASN A 106 -0.65 -14.88 4.49
N VAL A 107 -1.55 -13.97 4.15
CA VAL A 107 -1.25 -12.64 3.62
C VAL A 107 -1.76 -11.57 4.57
N CYS A 108 -1.01 -10.51 4.73
CA CYS A 108 -1.42 -9.29 5.42
C CYS A 108 -1.30 -8.11 4.46
N GLN A 109 -2.29 -7.20 4.50
CA GLN A 109 -2.30 -5.94 3.77
C GLN A 109 -2.54 -4.79 4.73
N PHE A 110 -1.85 -3.69 4.49
CA PHE A 110 -2.19 -2.36 4.97
C PHE A 110 -2.17 -1.40 3.79
N GLU A 111 -3.03 -0.39 3.84
CA GLU A 111 -3.17 0.58 2.77
C GLU A 111 -3.27 2.00 3.32
N HIS A 112 -2.58 2.91 2.65
CA HIS A 112 -2.79 4.34 2.81
C HIS A 112 -2.91 5.05 1.47
N GLN A 113 -3.78 6.06 1.46
CA GLN A 113 -3.85 7.06 0.40
C GLN A 113 -3.00 8.27 0.80
N LEU A 114 -2.23 8.78 -0.16
CA LEU A 114 -1.32 9.89 0.05
C LEU A 114 -1.60 11.02 -0.93
N ILE A 115 -1.43 12.26 -0.44
CA ILE A 115 -1.22 13.44 -1.27
C ILE A 115 0.26 13.81 -1.16
N ILE A 116 0.89 14.10 -2.29
CA ILE A 116 2.28 14.54 -2.33
C ILE A 116 2.32 16.07 -2.35
N HIS A 117 2.91 16.65 -1.31
CA HIS A 117 3.23 18.08 -1.24
C HIS A 117 4.71 18.33 -1.56
N GLU A 118 5.09 19.60 -1.76
CA GLU A 118 6.49 19.98 -2.01
C GLU A 118 7.43 19.57 -0.86
N ASP A 119 6.94 19.58 0.36
CA ASP A 119 7.66 19.27 1.61
C ASP A 119 7.54 17.81 2.06
N GLY A 120 6.73 16.99 1.38
CA GLY A 120 6.60 15.56 1.66
C GLY A 120 5.19 15.00 1.47
N PRO A 121 5.01 13.71 1.79
CA PRO A 121 3.70 13.05 1.69
C PRO A 121 2.79 13.41 2.86
N GLU A 122 1.52 13.60 2.58
CA GLU A 122 0.44 13.61 3.55
C GLU A 122 -0.35 12.32 3.45
N VAL A 123 -0.46 11.58 4.56
CA VAL A 123 -1.32 10.39 4.66
C VAL A 123 -2.75 10.84 4.95
N ILE A 124 -3.66 10.68 3.99
CA ILE A 124 -5.07 11.10 4.09
C ILE A 124 -5.85 10.14 4.99
N THR A 125 -5.59 8.85 4.88
CA THR A 125 -6.32 7.78 5.55
C THR A 125 -5.74 7.41 6.92
N ASP A 126 -4.89 8.25 7.50
CA ASP A 126 -4.37 8.04 8.85
C ASP A 126 -5.49 8.30 9.88
N GLN A 127 -6.11 7.23 10.35
CA GLN A 127 -7.19 7.28 11.33
C GLN A 127 -6.79 7.96 12.65
N ARG A 128 -5.50 8.02 12.98
CA ARG A 128 -5.00 8.72 14.17
C ARG A 128 -5.22 10.22 14.11
N LYS A 129 -5.38 10.78 12.90
CA LYS A 129 -5.69 12.20 12.66
C LYS A 129 -7.15 12.55 12.93
N TYR A 130 -8.03 11.56 12.90
CA TYR A 130 -9.46 11.72 13.08
C TYR A 130 -9.85 11.14 14.45
N SER A 131 -9.90 11.97 15.48
CA SER A 131 -10.56 11.57 16.72
C SER A 131 -12.05 11.34 16.43
N LEU A 132 -12.49 10.09 16.46
CA LEU A 132 -13.91 9.77 16.38
C LEU A 132 -14.63 10.55 17.46
N THR A 133 -15.63 11.33 17.07
CA THR A 133 -16.50 12.01 18.01
C THR A 133 -17.41 10.97 18.70
N GLN A 134 -18.04 11.37 19.82
CA GLN A 134 -18.99 10.48 20.47
C GLN A 134 -20.16 10.10 19.54
N GLU A 135 -20.54 11.01 18.63
CA GLU A 135 -21.58 10.82 17.61
C GLU A 135 -21.16 9.79 16.56
N ASP A 136 -19.89 9.79 16.13
CA ASP A 136 -19.31 8.78 15.23
C ASP A 136 -19.31 7.39 15.88
N MET A 137 -18.98 7.31 17.17
CA MET A 137 -18.99 6.06 17.93
C MET A 137 -20.40 5.51 18.12
N GLU A 138 -21.39 6.37 18.36
CA GLU A 138 -22.81 5.99 18.44
C GLU A 138 -23.32 5.50 17.08
N PHE A 139 -22.93 6.15 15.98
CA PHE A 139 -23.26 5.70 14.62
C PHE A 139 -22.70 4.30 14.35
N ILE A 140 -21.40 4.08 14.62
CA ILE A 140 -20.74 2.77 14.41
C ILE A 140 -21.40 1.67 15.25
N ASN A 141 -21.72 1.95 16.52
CA ASN A 141 -22.34 0.98 17.43
C ASN A 141 -23.78 0.62 17.05
N ASN A 142 -24.49 1.50 16.36
CA ASN A 142 -25.86 1.27 15.89
C ASN A 142 -25.91 0.53 14.54
N TYR A 143 -24.80 0.47 13.78
CA TYR A 143 -24.68 -0.35 12.58
C TYR A 143 -24.23 -1.76 13.00
N LYS A 144 -25.19 -2.66 13.12
CA LYS A 144 -24.89 -4.11 13.17
C LYS A 144 -24.69 -4.59 11.75
N PHE A 145 -23.46 -4.91 11.38
CA PHE A 145 -23.12 -5.68 10.19
C PHE A 145 -23.56 -7.13 10.36
#